data_969d038b526f06fd9944f6039db77927
#
_entry.id   969d038b526f06fd9944f6039db77927
#
_cell.length_a   1.000
_cell.length_b   1.000
_cell.length_c   1.000
_cell.angle_alpha   90.00
_cell.angle_beta   90.00
_cell.angle_gamma   90.00
#
_symmetry.space_group_name_H-M   'P 1'
#
loop_
_entity.id
_entity.type
_entity.pdbx_description
1 polymer ?
#
loop_
_entity_poly.entity_id
_entity_poly.type
_entity_poly.pdbx_seq_one_letter_code
_entity_poly.pdbx_strand_id
1 'polypeptide(L)'
;MLLGWWANAQRSDSRLLTGNMAAACLTALHLALLGSPLGMAVQLLGAVRFALARRGPAPHLAAIFALLALFQGMLLAQSWAEWCVVLAAMLSSVLVFQVRGPMLRLGLLLCCALNLTLSLTLLSWSGILYQSVAMTLLVRQLWGSLRPTLPAYTVQ
;
A
#
# COMPACT_ATOMS: atom_id res chain seq x y z
N MET A 1 3.50 -9.95 7.53
CA MET A 1 2.24 -10.24 6.82
C MET A 1 1.00 -9.90 7.62
N LEU A 2 0.76 -10.48 8.81
CA LEU A 2 -0.45 -10.26 9.62
C LEU A 2 -0.75 -8.78 9.89
N LEU A 3 0.26 -7.98 10.18
CA LEU A 3 0.09 -6.55 10.45
C LEU A 3 -0.40 -5.77 9.22
N GLY A 4 0.10 -6.10 8.02
CA GLY A 4 -0.38 -5.49 6.78
C GLY A 4 -1.83 -5.88 6.46
N TRP A 5 -2.21 -7.12 6.73
CA TRP A 5 -3.60 -7.56 6.61
C TRP A 5 -4.51 -6.85 7.61
N TRP A 6 -4.07 -6.74 8.86
CA TRP A 6 -4.80 -5.97 9.88
C TRP A 6 -4.96 -4.50 9.46
N ALA A 7 -3.91 -3.89 8.90
CA ALA A 7 -3.97 -2.52 8.39
C ALA A 7 -5.03 -2.37 7.29
N ASN A 8 -5.02 -3.26 6.31
CA ASN A 8 -5.98 -3.23 5.19
C ASN A 8 -7.41 -3.57 5.62
N ALA A 9 -7.61 -4.20 6.77
CA ALA A 9 -8.93 -4.44 7.36
C ALA A 9 -9.51 -3.22 8.11
N GLN A 10 -8.73 -2.15 8.33
CA GLN A 10 -9.19 -0.98 9.08
C GLN A 10 -10.14 -0.09 8.26
N ARG A 11 -11.21 0.37 8.87
CA ARG A 11 -12.14 1.34 8.26
C ARG A 11 -11.60 2.76 8.27
N SER A 12 -10.80 3.11 9.24
CA SER A 12 -10.17 4.44 9.39
C SER A 12 -8.90 4.53 8.55
N ASP A 13 -8.78 5.57 7.72
CA ASP A 13 -7.61 5.81 6.89
C ASP A 13 -6.34 6.04 7.74
N SER A 14 -6.46 6.71 8.88
CA SER A 14 -5.33 6.91 9.80
C SER A 14 -4.79 5.57 10.34
N ARG A 15 -5.66 4.65 10.74
CA ARG A 15 -5.26 3.31 11.20
C ARG A 15 -4.67 2.46 10.07
N LEU A 16 -5.24 2.56 8.87
CA LEU A 16 -4.72 1.91 7.67
C LEU A 16 -3.30 2.38 7.37
N LEU A 17 -3.04 3.69 7.33
CA LEU A 17 -1.72 4.26 7.09
C LEU A 17 -0.73 3.90 8.21
N THR A 18 -1.17 3.93 9.49
CA THR A 18 -0.32 3.53 10.63
C THR A 18 0.08 2.06 10.56
N GLY A 19 -0.86 1.19 10.26
CA GLY A 19 -0.60 -0.24 10.13
C GLY A 19 0.34 -0.56 8.97
N ASN A 20 0.17 0.11 7.83
CA ASN A 20 1.07 -0.05 6.69
C ASN A 20 2.47 0.53 6.97
N MET A 21 2.58 1.64 7.70
CA MET A 21 3.87 2.16 8.18
C MET A 21 4.59 1.13 9.06
N ALA A 22 3.90 0.58 10.06
CA ALA A 22 4.49 -0.42 10.96
C ALA A 22 4.85 -1.71 10.22
N ALA A 23 4.02 -2.15 9.26
CA ALA A 23 4.32 -3.29 8.41
C ALA A 23 5.58 -3.06 7.57
N ALA A 24 5.74 -1.86 6.99
CA ALA A 24 6.91 -1.50 6.21
C ALA A 24 8.18 -1.46 7.08
N CYS A 25 8.12 -0.94 8.30
CA CYS A 25 9.25 -0.97 9.25
C CYS A 25 9.69 -2.40 9.59
N LEU A 26 8.73 -3.29 9.88
CA LEU A 26 9.04 -4.70 10.16
C LEU A 26 9.62 -5.42 8.95
N THR A 27 9.10 -5.12 7.76
CA THR A 27 9.63 -5.69 6.51
C THR A 27 11.03 -5.15 6.23
N ALA A 28 11.30 -3.87 6.49
CA ALA A 28 12.64 -3.29 6.39
C ALA A 28 13.64 -3.99 7.31
N LEU A 29 13.26 -4.21 8.58
CA LEU A 29 14.10 -4.95 9.54
C LEU A 29 14.36 -6.39 9.07
N HIS A 30 13.32 -7.07 8.59
CA HIS A 30 13.46 -8.42 8.05
C HIS A 30 14.44 -8.48 6.87
N LEU A 31 14.34 -7.53 5.92
CA LEU A 31 15.23 -7.46 4.77
C LEU A 31 16.66 -7.07 5.16
N ALA A 32 16.84 -6.24 6.19
CA ALA A 32 18.15 -5.95 6.76
C ALA A 32 18.82 -7.21 7.31
N LEU A 33 18.07 -8.03 8.05
CA LEU A 33 18.57 -9.30 8.61
C LEU A 33 18.88 -10.35 7.52
N LEU A 34 18.20 -10.27 6.37
CA LEU A 34 18.50 -11.10 5.19
C LEU A 34 19.68 -10.58 4.37
N GLY A 35 20.34 -9.51 4.80
CA GLY A 35 21.47 -8.92 4.07
C GLY A 35 21.09 -8.19 2.79
N SER A 36 19.85 -7.69 2.68
CA SER A 36 19.37 -6.90 1.54
C SER A 36 19.24 -5.41 1.91
N PRO A 37 20.34 -4.62 1.90
CA PRO A 37 20.32 -3.21 2.28
C PRO A 37 19.42 -2.36 1.38
N LEU A 38 19.33 -2.76 0.10
CA LEU A 38 18.47 -2.09 -0.87
C LEU A 38 16.99 -2.30 -0.56
N GLY A 39 16.59 -3.56 -0.32
CA GLY A 39 15.23 -3.88 0.09
C GLY A 39 14.83 -3.18 1.39
N MET A 40 15.75 -3.09 2.36
CA MET A 40 15.57 -2.31 3.58
C MET A 40 15.29 -0.83 3.26
N ALA A 41 16.12 -0.20 2.41
CA ALA A 41 15.99 1.22 2.07
C ALA A 41 14.64 1.53 1.39
N VAL A 42 14.19 0.68 0.47
CA VAL A 42 12.89 0.81 -0.22
C VAL A 42 11.73 0.75 0.78
N GLN A 43 11.79 -0.18 1.72
CA GLN A 43 10.75 -0.32 2.74
C GLN A 43 10.76 0.83 3.75
N LEU A 44 11.92 1.34 4.14
CA LEU A 44 12.03 2.54 4.99
C LEU A 44 11.45 3.77 4.29
N LEU A 45 11.74 3.95 3.00
CA LEU A 45 11.13 5.03 2.21
C LEU A 45 9.60 4.92 2.20
N GLY A 46 9.06 3.69 2.05
CA GLY A 46 7.64 3.39 2.16
C GLY A 46 7.07 3.75 3.54
N ALA A 47 7.77 3.39 4.62
CA ALA A 47 7.37 3.72 5.99
C ALA A 47 7.32 5.24 6.23
N VAL A 48 8.35 5.97 5.78
CA VAL A 48 8.37 7.45 5.86
C VAL A 48 7.22 8.06 5.07
N ARG A 49 6.94 7.56 3.88
CA ARG A 49 5.78 7.98 3.07
C ARG A 49 4.46 7.83 3.83
N PHE A 50 4.20 6.68 4.42
CA PHE A 50 2.99 6.45 5.21
C PHE A 50 2.93 7.32 6.45
N ALA A 51 4.06 7.54 7.14
CA ALA A 51 4.15 8.43 8.30
C ALA A 51 3.80 9.88 7.94
N LEU A 52 4.33 10.40 6.84
CA LEU A 52 4.09 11.75 6.38
C LEU A 52 2.64 11.93 5.86
N ALA A 53 2.11 10.93 5.15
CA ALA A 53 0.73 10.96 4.64
C ALA A 53 -0.33 11.05 5.74
N ARG A 54 -0.01 10.62 6.97
CA ARG A 54 -0.88 10.79 8.14
C ARG A 54 -1.07 12.25 8.56
N ARG A 55 -0.09 13.11 8.27
CA ARG A 55 -0.13 14.54 8.63
C ARG A 55 -1.12 15.34 7.79
N GLY A 56 -1.58 14.80 6.68
CA GLY A 56 -2.57 15.43 5.81
C GLY A 56 -2.17 15.43 4.34
N PRO A 57 -3.00 16.05 3.49
CA PRO A 57 -2.71 16.18 2.06
C PRO A 57 -1.46 17.01 1.81
N ALA A 58 -0.56 16.51 0.97
CA ALA A 58 0.69 17.19 0.64
C ALA A 58 1.10 16.85 -0.82
N PRO A 59 0.58 17.56 -1.82
CA PRO A 59 0.80 17.23 -3.23
C PRO A 59 2.28 17.30 -3.63
N HIS A 60 3.06 18.18 -3.01
CA HIS A 60 4.51 18.26 -3.24
C HIS A 60 5.23 16.98 -2.75
N LEU A 61 4.82 16.42 -1.61
CA LEU A 61 5.37 15.14 -1.13
C LEU A 61 4.97 13.99 -2.04
N ALA A 62 3.74 13.99 -2.56
CA ALA A 62 3.30 12.99 -3.54
C ALA A 62 4.24 12.96 -4.76
N ALA A 63 4.57 14.13 -5.31
CA ALA A 63 5.49 14.25 -6.44
C ALA A 63 6.91 13.77 -6.08
N ILE A 64 7.44 14.19 -4.94
CA ILE A 64 8.79 13.79 -4.48
C ILE A 64 8.86 12.26 -4.35
N PHE A 65 7.91 11.62 -3.66
CA PHE A 65 7.92 10.17 -3.48
C PHE A 65 7.65 9.40 -4.77
N ALA A 66 6.84 9.95 -5.69
CA ALA A 66 6.66 9.36 -7.00
C ALA A 66 7.94 9.42 -7.85
N LEU A 67 8.66 10.55 -7.84
CA LEU A 67 9.95 10.68 -8.51
C LEU A 67 11.02 9.78 -7.91
N LEU A 68 11.07 9.65 -6.58
CA LEU A 68 11.98 8.71 -5.92
C LEU A 68 11.69 7.27 -6.31
N ALA A 69 10.41 6.88 -6.40
CA ALA A 69 10.03 5.54 -6.86
C ALA A 69 10.42 5.31 -8.32
N LEU A 70 10.21 6.30 -9.19
CA LEU A 70 10.65 6.24 -10.59
C LEU A 70 12.18 6.12 -10.70
N PHE A 71 12.93 6.93 -9.95
CA PHE A 71 14.37 6.88 -9.93
C PHE A 71 14.91 5.51 -9.47
N GLN A 72 14.31 4.94 -8.42
CA GLN A 72 14.61 3.57 -8.00
C GLN A 72 14.34 2.55 -9.12
N GLY A 73 13.21 2.70 -9.81
CA GLY A 73 12.86 1.85 -10.94
C GLY A 73 13.88 1.94 -12.08
N MET A 74 14.29 3.14 -12.45
CA MET A 74 15.30 3.37 -13.50
C MET A 74 16.66 2.73 -13.16
N LEU A 75 17.02 2.69 -11.88
CA LEU A 75 18.28 2.08 -11.43
C LEU A 75 18.22 0.56 -11.31
N LEU A 76 17.07 -0.01 -11.02
CA LEU A 76 16.96 -1.38 -10.49
C LEU A 76 16.02 -2.27 -11.27
N ALA A 77 15.01 -1.71 -11.96
CA ALA A 77 14.02 -2.53 -12.66
C ALA A 77 14.62 -3.15 -13.93
N GLN A 78 14.64 -4.49 -13.99
CA GLN A 78 15.18 -5.29 -15.09
C GLN A 78 14.09 -6.01 -15.88
N SER A 79 12.84 -6.04 -15.37
CA SER A 79 11.73 -6.76 -15.99
C SER A 79 10.46 -5.90 -16.02
N TRP A 80 9.53 -6.24 -16.92
CA TRP A 80 8.24 -5.56 -17.01
C TRP A 80 7.43 -5.68 -15.70
N ALA A 81 7.54 -6.81 -14.99
CA ALA A 81 6.85 -7.04 -13.73
C ALA A 81 7.39 -6.11 -12.61
N GLU A 82 8.68 -5.82 -12.62
CA GLU A 82 9.28 -4.83 -11.71
C GLU A 82 8.81 -3.41 -12.03
N TRP A 83 8.62 -3.09 -13.30
CA TRP A 83 8.01 -1.81 -13.70
C TRP A 83 6.55 -1.68 -13.23
N CYS A 84 5.79 -2.77 -13.16
CA CYS A 84 4.47 -2.75 -12.52
C CYS A 84 4.55 -2.36 -11.04
N VAL A 85 5.59 -2.83 -10.32
CA VAL A 85 5.80 -2.46 -8.91
C VAL A 85 6.22 -0.99 -8.77
N VAL A 86 7.08 -0.49 -9.66
CA VAL A 86 7.43 0.94 -9.71
C VAL A 86 6.18 1.79 -9.93
N LEU A 87 5.35 1.40 -10.88
CA LEU A 87 4.08 2.08 -11.15
C LEU A 87 3.15 2.04 -9.94
N ALA A 88 3.05 0.90 -9.25
CA ALA A 88 2.30 0.78 -8.00
C ALA A 88 2.84 1.71 -6.90
N ALA A 89 4.16 1.84 -6.77
CA ALA A 89 4.80 2.73 -5.82
C ALA A 89 4.54 4.21 -6.13
N MET A 90 4.62 4.61 -7.40
CA MET A 90 4.27 5.96 -7.86
C MET A 90 2.80 6.27 -7.59
N LEU A 91 1.90 5.38 -8.03
CA LEU A 91 0.46 5.52 -7.84
C LEU A 91 0.11 5.61 -6.35
N SER A 92 0.65 4.72 -5.52
CA SER A 92 0.40 4.75 -4.07
C SER A 92 0.93 6.05 -3.42
N SER A 93 2.01 6.65 -3.95
CA SER A 93 2.52 7.93 -3.47
C SER A 93 1.51 9.06 -3.71
N VAL A 94 0.91 9.11 -4.90
CA VAL A 94 -0.14 10.10 -5.20
C VAL A 94 -1.37 9.86 -4.32
N LEU A 95 -1.83 8.61 -4.24
CA LEU A 95 -3.05 8.25 -3.53
C LEU A 95 -2.99 8.57 -2.03
N VAL A 96 -1.91 8.18 -1.33
CA VAL A 96 -1.84 8.35 0.13
C VAL A 96 -1.71 9.82 0.56
N PHE A 97 -1.22 10.70 -0.33
CA PHE A 97 -1.11 12.13 -0.04
C PHE A 97 -2.28 12.98 -0.53
N GLN A 98 -3.07 12.50 -1.49
CA GLN A 98 -4.12 13.32 -2.12
C GLN A 98 -5.52 12.77 -1.91
N VAL A 99 -5.67 11.47 -1.67
CA VAL A 99 -6.98 10.79 -1.67
C VAL A 99 -7.29 10.19 -0.30
N ARG A 100 -8.56 10.16 0.06
CA ARG A 100 -9.07 9.57 1.31
C ARG A 100 -10.32 8.74 1.05
N GLY A 101 -10.70 7.91 2.04
CA GLY A 101 -11.92 7.14 2.02
C GLY A 101 -11.94 6.01 0.98
N PRO A 102 -13.08 5.75 0.32
CA PRO A 102 -13.23 4.63 -0.62
C PRO A 102 -12.28 4.71 -1.80
N MET A 103 -12.02 5.91 -2.31
CA MET A 103 -11.09 6.13 -3.43
C MET A 103 -9.65 5.74 -3.10
N LEU A 104 -9.20 5.99 -1.86
CA LEU A 104 -7.89 5.52 -1.39
C LEU A 104 -7.82 3.98 -1.42
N ARG A 105 -8.88 3.30 -0.97
CA ARG A 105 -8.95 1.84 -0.96
C ARG A 105 -8.99 1.25 -2.36
N LEU A 106 -9.73 1.88 -3.28
CA LEU A 106 -9.75 1.48 -4.69
C LEU A 106 -8.36 1.59 -5.32
N GLY A 107 -7.67 2.70 -5.08
CA GLY A 107 -6.31 2.89 -5.57
C GLY A 107 -5.31 1.91 -4.96
N LEU A 108 -5.41 1.61 -3.66
CA LEU A 108 -4.58 0.58 -3.02
C LEU A 108 -4.89 -0.82 -3.56
N LEU A 109 -6.14 -1.12 -3.91
CA LEU A 109 -6.51 -2.37 -4.58
C LEU A 109 -5.78 -2.52 -5.92
N LEU A 110 -5.74 -1.45 -6.73
CA LEU A 110 -4.99 -1.42 -7.98
C LEU A 110 -3.47 -1.60 -7.74
N CYS A 111 -2.92 -0.96 -6.71
CA CYS A 111 -1.52 -1.17 -6.32
C CYS A 111 -1.24 -2.62 -5.93
N CYS A 112 -2.16 -3.27 -5.19
CA CYS A 112 -2.03 -4.70 -4.85
C CYS A 112 -2.07 -5.58 -6.10
N ALA A 113 -2.93 -5.28 -7.07
CA ALA A 113 -3.00 -6.01 -8.34
C ALA A 113 -1.68 -5.90 -9.13
N LEU A 114 -1.11 -4.69 -9.22
CA LEU A 114 0.20 -4.48 -9.86
C LEU A 114 1.34 -5.21 -9.13
N ASN A 115 1.34 -5.24 -7.80
CA ASN A 115 2.33 -5.99 -7.02
C ASN A 115 2.14 -7.51 -7.13
N LEU A 116 0.91 -7.97 -7.35
CA LEU A 116 0.60 -9.39 -7.57
C LEU A 116 1.27 -9.90 -8.86
N THR A 117 1.37 -9.06 -9.91
CA THR A 117 2.04 -9.46 -11.17
C THR A 117 3.50 -9.89 -10.91
N LEU A 118 4.25 -9.12 -10.10
CA LEU A 118 5.61 -9.50 -9.74
C LEU A 118 5.64 -10.78 -8.91
N SER A 119 4.72 -10.92 -7.94
CA SER A 119 4.66 -12.14 -7.11
C SER A 119 4.39 -13.39 -7.93
N LEU A 120 3.58 -13.27 -8.99
CA LEU A 120 3.28 -14.37 -9.93
C LEU A 120 4.50 -14.69 -10.79
N THR A 121 5.20 -13.68 -11.34
CA THR A 121 6.39 -13.90 -12.18
C THR A 121 7.54 -14.53 -11.41
N LEU A 122 7.69 -14.18 -10.12
CA LEU A 122 8.70 -14.76 -9.24
C LEU A 122 8.26 -16.08 -8.58
N LEU A 123 7.04 -16.56 -8.84
CA LEU A 123 6.42 -17.72 -8.19
C LEU A 123 6.52 -17.64 -6.65
N SER A 124 6.44 -16.42 -6.11
CA SER A 124 6.53 -16.15 -4.66
C SER A 124 5.21 -16.46 -3.98
N TRP A 125 5.03 -17.67 -3.47
CA TRP A 125 3.80 -18.09 -2.77
C TRP A 125 3.43 -17.15 -1.61
N SER A 126 4.42 -16.68 -0.87
CA SER A 126 4.19 -15.73 0.22
C SER A 126 3.67 -14.38 -0.28
N GLY A 127 4.22 -13.88 -1.40
CA GLY A 127 3.78 -12.65 -2.03
C GLY A 127 2.36 -12.78 -2.61
N ILE A 128 2.09 -13.89 -3.32
CA ILE A 128 0.76 -14.19 -3.89
C ILE A 128 -0.29 -14.24 -2.78
N LEU A 129 -0.02 -14.99 -1.70
CA LEU A 129 -0.92 -15.09 -0.57
C LEU A 129 -1.16 -13.73 0.09
N TYR A 130 -0.09 -12.95 0.31
CA TYR A 130 -0.21 -11.63 0.91
C TYR A 130 -1.09 -10.69 0.09
N GLN A 131 -0.84 -10.58 -1.21
CA GLN A 131 -1.59 -9.68 -2.10
C GLN A 131 -3.04 -10.14 -2.26
N SER A 132 -3.30 -11.44 -2.38
CA SER A 132 -4.66 -11.98 -2.50
C SER A 132 -5.52 -11.67 -1.27
N VAL A 133 -4.97 -11.86 -0.07
CA VAL A 133 -5.68 -11.53 1.18
C VAL A 133 -5.86 -10.02 1.31
N ALA A 134 -4.84 -9.21 1.00
CA ALA A 134 -4.95 -7.77 1.04
C ALA A 134 -6.04 -7.24 0.08
N MET A 135 -6.10 -7.76 -1.15
CA MET A 135 -7.15 -7.43 -2.13
C MET A 135 -8.55 -7.80 -1.61
N THR A 136 -8.73 -9.01 -1.07
CA THR A 136 -10.00 -9.45 -0.49
C THR A 136 -10.48 -8.53 0.63
N LEU A 137 -9.57 -8.12 1.52
CA LEU A 137 -9.87 -7.18 2.60
C LEU A 137 -10.27 -5.81 2.09
N LEU A 138 -9.56 -5.28 1.09
CA LEU A 138 -9.87 -3.97 0.48
C LEU A 138 -11.22 -4.01 -0.26
N VAL A 139 -11.51 -5.07 -1.02
CA VAL A 139 -12.82 -5.27 -1.67
C VAL A 139 -13.94 -5.32 -0.63
N ARG A 140 -13.76 -6.06 0.46
CA ARG A 140 -14.73 -6.13 1.55
C ARG A 140 -14.99 -4.74 2.18
N GLN A 141 -13.95 -3.94 2.35
CA GLN A 141 -14.08 -2.57 2.86
C GLN A 141 -14.83 -1.65 1.89
N LEU A 142 -14.52 -1.74 0.59
CA LEU A 142 -15.24 -1.00 -0.45
C LEU A 142 -16.71 -1.37 -0.48
N TRP A 143 -17.02 -2.66 -0.45
CA TRP A 143 -18.40 -3.14 -0.45
C TRP A 143 -19.18 -2.65 0.79
N GLY A 144 -18.54 -2.68 1.96
CA GLY A 144 -19.12 -2.15 3.20
C GLY A 144 -19.38 -0.65 3.17
N SER A 145 -18.57 0.13 2.43
CA SER A 145 -18.75 1.58 2.28
C SER A 145 -19.82 1.97 1.26
N LEU A 146 -20.18 1.06 0.33
CA LEU A 146 -21.22 1.26 -0.68
C LEU A 146 -22.62 0.86 -0.21
N ARG A 147 -22.74 0.12 0.90
CA ARG A 147 -24.06 -0.19 1.47
C ARG A 147 -24.62 1.05 2.15
N PRO A 148 -25.80 1.55 1.71
CA PRO A 148 -26.47 2.65 2.40
C PRO A 148 -26.74 2.20 3.83
N THR A 149 -26.28 2.97 4.82
CA THR A 149 -26.76 2.84 6.20
C THR A 149 -28.25 3.18 6.19
N LEU A 150 -29.11 2.17 6.30
CA LEU A 150 -30.54 2.41 6.52
C LEU A 150 -30.64 3.33 7.75
N PRO A 151 -31.38 4.46 7.67
CA PRO A 151 -31.60 5.30 8.82
C PRO A 151 -32.27 4.43 9.90
N ALA A 152 -31.70 4.43 11.10
CA ALA A 152 -32.34 3.84 12.26
C ALA A 152 -33.64 4.62 12.44
N TYR A 153 -34.77 3.97 12.13
CA TYR A 153 -36.09 4.49 12.52
C TYR A 153 -36.10 4.53 14.04
N THR A 154 -35.96 5.71 14.60
CA THR A 154 -36.32 5.98 15.99
C THR A 154 -37.85 5.78 16.09
N VAL A 155 -38.26 4.60 16.55
CA VAL A 155 -39.61 4.41 17.03
C VAL A 155 -39.73 5.21 18.32
N GLN A 156 -40.47 6.33 18.25
CA GLN A 156 -40.96 7.08 19.40
C GLN A 156 -42.18 6.36 19.97
#